data_4ce08fc28365030e4890aed9126c32b4
#
_entry.id   4ce08fc28365030e4890aed9126c32b4
#
_cell.length_a   1.000
_cell.length_b   1.000
_cell.length_c   1.000
_cell.angle_alpha   90.00
_cell.angle_beta   90.00
_cell.angle_gamma   90.00
#
_symmetry.space_group_name_H-M   'P 1'
#
loop_
_entity.id
_entity.type
_entity.pdbx_description
1 polymer ?
#
loop_
_entity_poly.entity_id
_entity_poly.type
_entity_poly.pdbx_seq_one_letter_code
_entity_poly.pdbx_strand_id
1 'polypeptide(L)'
;MSAFDVGAHAASIDRDGYTIIRDFLSPDDLAEVRRVLALYLGDRAGRNNFEGYRTERLYTLVARARIFWKIALDPRVMALCERYLLPNFLLTASQAINISPGETPQPFHADDQFYTVPRPRPMVSLSTIVAVDTFSAENGGTEVVPGSHTWSDAELDGIDGQINEDHPRGQEKFAARARAVEMPAGACVVFAGTLVHRGGANRATTPRCAFSNQYCQPWARQQENFTLSVPVEVAREMPPRLQELLGYSIHPPFMGQLSASHPAKALAPGYELPVVTQARAAGARLPE
;
A
#
# COMPACT_ATOMS: atom_id res chain seq x y z
N MET A 1 14.40 13.18 -20.79
CA MET A 1 14.25 12.61 -19.44
C MET A 1 15.41 11.68 -19.20
N SER A 2 16.17 11.82 -18.10
CA SER A 2 17.17 10.81 -17.71
C SER A 2 16.47 9.49 -17.44
N ALA A 3 17.11 8.37 -17.78
CA ALA A 3 16.59 7.04 -17.44
C ALA A 3 16.41 6.94 -15.92
N PHE A 4 15.34 6.25 -15.47
CA PHE A 4 15.10 6.00 -14.04
C PHE A 4 16.24 5.12 -13.49
N ASP A 5 17.00 5.66 -12.55
CA ASP A 5 18.11 4.95 -11.91
C ASP A 5 17.62 4.18 -10.68
N VAL A 6 17.27 2.92 -10.88
CA VAL A 6 16.83 2.00 -9.80
C VAL A 6 17.90 1.89 -8.71
N GLY A 7 19.18 1.89 -9.07
CA GLY A 7 20.30 1.78 -8.11
C GLY A 7 20.37 2.98 -7.17
N ALA A 8 20.26 4.21 -7.69
CA ALA A 8 20.25 5.42 -6.87
C ALA A 8 19.06 5.49 -5.93
N HIS A 9 17.86 5.11 -6.39
CA HIS A 9 16.66 5.04 -5.56
C HIS A 9 16.76 3.96 -4.49
N ALA A 10 17.25 2.78 -4.83
CA ALA A 10 17.52 1.71 -3.88
C ALA A 10 18.52 2.13 -2.80
N ALA A 11 19.65 2.75 -3.19
CA ALA A 11 20.62 3.26 -2.22
C ALA A 11 20.03 4.28 -1.23
N SER A 12 19.05 5.08 -1.67
CA SER A 12 18.32 6.00 -0.77
C SER A 12 17.42 5.23 0.21
N ILE A 13 16.70 4.20 -0.28
CA ILE A 13 15.89 3.33 0.58
C ILE A 13 16.76 2.57 1.58
N ASP A 14 17.89 2.02 1.14
CA ASP A 14 18.82 1.27 2.01
C ASP A 14 19.41 2.16 3.13
N ARG A 15 19.66 3.44 2.86
CA ARG A 15 20.23 4.39 3.81
C ARG A 15 19.18 5.04 4.71
N ASP A 16 18.12 5.57 4.12
CA ASP A 16 17.14 6.44 4.80
C ASP A 16 15.79 5.76 5.05
N GLY A 17 15.54 4.61 4.41
CA GLY A 17 14.27 3.89 4.45
C GLY A 17 13.26 4.36 3.40
N TYR A 18 13.57 5.41 2.62
CA TYR A 18 12.66 5.94 1.60
C TYR A 18 13.39 6.64 0.46
N THR A 19 12.67 6.87 -0.62
CA THR A 19 13.09 7.68 -1.76
C THR A 19 11.90 8.44 -2.35
N ILE A 20 12.15 9.50 -3.14
CA ILE A 20 11.09 10.28 -3.81
C ILE A 20 11.31 10.24 -5.33
N ILE A 21 10.27 9.84 -6.05
CA ILE A 21 10.20 9.93 -7.52
C ILE A 21 9.38 11.19 -7.84
N ARG A 22 10.05 12.28 -8.23
CA ARG A 22 9.41 13.60 -8.35
C ARG A 22 8.43 13.69 -9.52
N ASP A 23 8.78 13.18 -10.69
CA ASP A 23 7.96 13.20 -11.91
C ASP A 23 7.23 11.86 -12.09
N PHE A 24 6.49 11.43 -11.03
CA PHE A 24 5.86 10.12 -11.03
C PHE A 24 4.60 10.07 -11.90
N LEU A 25 3.70 11.03 -11.78
CA LEU A 25 2.54 11.17 -12.65
C LEU A 25 2.76 12.28 -13.68
N SER A 26 2.32 12.03 -14.90
CA SER A 26 2.14 13.11 -15.88
C SER A 26 1.00 14.06 -15.45
N PRO A 27 0.96 15.31 -15.94
CA PRO A 27 -0.17 16.20 -15.68
C PRO A 27 -1.54 15.59 -16.04
N ASP A 28 -1.61 14.84 -17.13
CA ASP A 28 -2.84 14.19 -17.59
C ASP A 28 -3.25 13.05 -16.65
N ASP A 29 -2.30 12.21 -16.21
CA ASP A 29 -2.56 11.16 -15.24
C ASP A 29 -3.02 11.72 -13.89
N LEU A 30 -2.41 12.81 -13.44
CA LEU A 30 -2.81 13.48 -12.20
C LEU A 30 -4.22 14.09 -12.32
N ALA A 31 -4.54 14.68 -13.45
CA ALA A 31 -5.88 15.21 -13.73
C ALA A 31 -6.94 14.09 -13.72
N GLU A 32 -6.63 12.94 -14.33
CA GLU A 32 -7.53 11.79 -14.35
C GLU A 32 -7.72 11.21 -12.93
N VAL A 33 -6.64 11.08 -12.14
CA VAL A 33 -6.71 10.64 -10.73
C VAL A 33 -7.64 11.57 -9.94
N ARG A 34 -7.45 12.91 -10.06
CA ARG A 34 -8.32 13.89 -9.38
C ARG A 34 -9.78 13.74 -9.80
N ARG A 35 -10.03 13.61 -11.09
CA ARG A 35 -11.38 13.43 -11.63
C ARG A 35 -12.06 12.18 -11.05
N VAL A 36 -11.34 11.07 -10.98
CA VAL A 36 -11.90 9.82 -10.43
C VAL A 36 -12.13 9.93 -8.93
N LEU A 37 -11.17 10.43 -8.17
CA LEU A 37 -11.30 10.53 -6.71
C LEU A 37 -12.44 11.46 -6.31
N ALA A 38 -12.67 12.55 -7.04
CA ALA A 38 -13.78 13.47 -6.79
C ALA A 38 -15.18 12.83 -6.89
N LEU A 39 -15.30 11.66 -7.55
CA LEU A 39 -16.58 10.93 -7.61
C LEU A 39 -16.91 10.18 -6.31
N TYR A 40 -15.93 9.97 -5.43
CA TYR A 40 -16.05 9.08 -4.28
C TYR A 40 -15.73 9.75 -2.94
N LEU A 41 -14.98 10.85 -2.96
CA LEU A 41 -14.64 11.62 -1.76
C LEU A 41 -15.69 12.71 -1.53
N GLY A 42 -16.02 13.00 -0.25
CA GLY A 42 -16.90 14.08 0.11
C GLY A 42 -17.66 13.94 1.44
N ASP A 43 -17.88 12.72 1.95
CA ASP A 43 -18.81 12.52 3.07
C ASP A 43 -18.39 11.48 4.14
N ARG A 44 -17.17 11.00 4.15
CA ARG A 44 -16.77 9.87 5.01
C ARG A 44 -15.57 10.18 5.87
N ALA A 45 -15.76 10.63 7.08
CA ALA A 45 -14.71 10.76 8.09
C ALA A 45 -14.29 9.39 8.68
N GLY A 46 -13.04 9.29 9.09
CA GLY A 46 -12.53 8.11 9.80
C GLY A 46 -13.09 7.98 11.22
N ARG A 47 -12.81 6.86 11.87
CA ARG A 47 -13.50 6.41 13.10
C ARG A 47 -12.63 6.48 14.35
N ASN A 48 -11.33 6.66 14.21
CA ASN A 48 -10.35 6.63 15.31
C ASN A 48 -9.13 7.50 14.99
N ASN A 49 -8.19 7.59 15.92
CA ASN A 49 -6.97 8.38 15.77
C ASN A 49 -6.02 7.88 14.66
N PHE A 50 -6.09 6.60 14.30
CA PHE A 50 -5.28 6.04 13.23
C PHE A 50 -5.88 6.36 11.84
N GLU A 51 -7.19 6.18 11.68
CA GLU A 51 -7.87 6.54 10.44
C GLU A 51 -7.91 8.06 10.23
N GLY A 52 -7.93 8.82 11.31
CA GLY A 52 -8.16 10.26 11.39
C GLY A 52 -9.65 10.59 11.49
N TYR A 53 -10.01 11.54 12.35
CA TYR A 53 -11.42 11.95 12.56
C TYR A 53 -11.93 12.90 11.48
N ARG A 54 -11.00 13.55 10.76
CA ARG A 54 -11.28 14.47 9.64
C ARG A 54 -10.60 13.98 8.35
N THR A 55 -10.36 12.69 8.26
CA THR A 55 -9.70 12.04 7.13
C THR A 55 -10.67 11.08 6.46
N GLU A 56 -10.83 11.22 5.16
CA GLU A 56 -11.58 10.28 4.35
C GLU A 56 -10.64 9.23 3.76
N ARG A 57 -11.08 7.97 3.73
CA ARG A 57 -10.35 6.87 3.10
C ARG A 57 -11.24 6.18 2.06
N LEU A 58 -10.68 5.96 0.88
CA LEU A 58 -11.31 5.21 -0.20
C LEU A 58 -10.44 3.99 -0.52
N TYR A 59 -10.97 2.81 -0.28
CA TYR A 59 -10.27 1.54 -0.49
C TYR A 59 -10.50 0.96 -1.89
N THR A 60 -9.73 -0.06 -2.24
CA THR A 60 -9.84 -0.85 -3.48
C THR A 60 -9.76 0.04 -4.73
N LEU A 61 -8.79 0.94 -4.81
CA LEU A 61 -8.67 1.88 -5.93
C LEU A 61 -8.56 1.17 -7.27
N VAL A 62 -7.87 0.02 -7.31
CA VAL A 62 -7.71 -0.79 -8.53
C VAL A 62 -9.04 -1.26 -9.12
N ALA A 63 -10.13 -1.32 -8.34
CA ALA A 63 -11.47 -1.62 -8.86
C ALA A 63 -12.24 -0.38 -9.32
N ARG A 64 -11.72 0.84 -9.12
CA ARG A 64 -12.44 2.08 -9.37
C ARG A 64 -12.20 2.66 -10.77
N ALA A 65 -10.97 2.58 -11.29
CA ALA A 65 -10.65 3.08 -12.63
C ALA A 65 -9.32 2.50 -13.15
N ARG A 66 -9.20 2.43 -14.46
CA ARG A 66 -8.01 1.89 -15.17
C ARG A 66 -6.73 2.71 -14.92
N ILE A 67 -6.84 3.99 -14.57
CA ILE A 67 -5.68 4.80 -14.20
C ILE A 67 -4.92 4.19 -13.01
N PHE A 68 -5.63 3.60 -12.03
CA PHE A 68 -4.99 2.94 -10.89
C PHE A 68 -4.31 1.61 -11.27
N TRP A 69 -4.73 0.95 -12.38
CA TRP A 69 -4.01 -0.20 -12.92
C TRP A 69 -2.62 0.20 -13.44
N LYS A 70 -2.59 1.28 -14.25
CA LYS A 70 -1.35 1.85 -14.77
C LYS A 70 -0.39 2.21 -13.65
N ILE A 71 -0.90 2.85 -12.60
CA ILE A 71 -0.09 3.32 -11.47
C ILE A 71 0.39 2.16 -10.60
N ALA A 72 -0.46 1.16 -10.32
CA ALA A 72 -0.07 -0.02 -9.58
C ALA A 72 0.99 -0.89 -10.31
N LEU A 73 1.08 -0.73 -11.62
CA LEU A 73 2.07 -1.42 -12.48
C LEU A 73 3.19 -0.47 -12.96
N ASP A 74 3.37 0.70 -12.35
CA ASP A 74 4.42 1.62 -12.78
C ASP A 74 5.78 0.92 -12.77
N PRO A 75 6.50 0.90 -13.91
CA PRO A 75 7.73 0.11 -14.05
C PRO A 75 8.83 0.52 -13.07
N ARG A 76 8.84 1.78 -12.60
CA ARG A 76 9.81 2.27 -11.61
C ARG A 76 9.53 1.67 -10.24
N VAL A 77 8.27 1.60 -9.84
CA VAL A 77 7.84 0.96 -8.58
C VAL A 77 8.03 -0.56 -8.67
N MET A 78 7.66 -1.18 -9.80
CA MET A 78 7.87 -2.62 -10.00
C MET A 78 9.34 -3.00 -9.89
N ALA A 79 10.25 -2.24 -10.50
CA ALA A 79 11.69 -2.49 -10.39
C ALA A 79 12.22 -2.38 -8.94
N LEU A 80 11.69 -1.44 -8.13
CA LEU A 80 12.01 -1.37 -6.71
C LEU A 80 11.40 -2.54 -5.92
N CYS A 81 10.18 -2.94 -6.22
CA CYS A 81 9.58 -4.13 -5.62
C CYS A 81 10.41 -5.39 -5.93
N GLU A 82 10.82 -5.60 -7.17
CA GLU A 82 11.67 -6.73 -7.60
C GLU A 82 13.04 -6.74 -6.93
N ARG A 83 13.54 -5.58 -6.50
CA ARG A 83 14.80 -5.45 -5.75
C ARG A 83 14.68 -5.97 -4.31
N TYR A 84 13.52 -5.79 -3.67
CA TYR A 84 13.33 -6.02 -2.23
C TYR A 84 12.40 -7.18 -1.89
N LEU A 85 11.50 -7.53 -2.80
CA LEU A 85 10.50 -8.57 -2.58
C LEU A 85 10.79 -9.79 -3.47
N LEU A 86 10.37 -10.96 -3.00
CA LEU A 86 10.51 -12.21 -3.76
C LEU A 86 9.59 -12.18 -5.00
N PRO A 87 9.90 -12.96 -6.04
CA PRO A 87 9.00 -13.16 -7.17
C PRO A 87 7.58 -13.55 -6.71
N ASN A 88 6.58 -13.08 -7.46
CA ASN A 88 5.15 -13.23 -7.13
C ASN A 88 4.69 -12.42 -5.91
N PHE A 89 5.41 -11.35 -5.54
CA PHE A 89 4.92 -10.40 -4.53
C PHE A 89 3.52 -9.89 -4.88
N LEU A 90 2.80 -9.44 -3.86
CA LEU A 90 1.39 -9.09 -3.94
C LEU A 90 1.18 -7.60 -3.69
N LEU A 91 0.13 -7.02 -4.27
CA LEU A 91 -0.44 -5.76 -3.82
C LEU A 91 -1.19 -6.03 -2.51
N THR A 92 -0.86 -5.32 -1.42
CA THR A 92 -1.46 -5.59 -0.11
C THR A 92 -2.51 -4.56 0.28
N ALA A 93 -2.37 -3.31 -0.18
CA ALA A 93 -3.36 -2.25 0.00
C ALA A 93 -3.36 -1.30 -1.20
N SER A 94 -4.53 -0.72 -1.51
CA SER A 94 -4.70 0.32 -2.54
C SER A 94 -5.80 1.28 -2.09
N GLN A 95 -5.41 2.45 -1.55
CA GLN A 95 -6.34 3.37 -0.90
C GLN A 95 -6.00 4.84 -1.15
N ALA A 96 -7.03 5.69 -1.26
CA ALA A 96 -6.87 7.14 -1.19
C ALA A 96 -7.08 7.64 0.25
N ILE A 97 -6.42 8.74 0.58
CA ILE A 97 -6.40 9.36 1.89
C ILE A 97 -6.52 10.87 1.68
N ASN A 98 -7.64 11.44 2.10
CA ASN A 98 -7.94 12.86 1.99
C ASN A 98 -8.04 13.47 3.39
N ILE A 99 -7.04 14.24 3.79
CA ILE A 99 -6.90 14.82 5.13
C ILE A 99 -7.48 16.24 5.12
N SER A 100 -8.58 16.45 5.82
CA SER A 100 -9.24 17.76 5.92
C SER A 100 -8.54 18.71 6.91
N PRO A 101 -8.76 20.04 6.78
CA PRO A 101 -8.24 21.02 7.74
C PRO A 101 -8.60 20.70 9.19
N GLY A 102 -7.63 20.88 10.08
CA GLY A 102 -7.78 20.61 11.50
C GLY A 102 -7.64 19.14 11.91
N GLU A 103 -7.22 18.25 10.99
CA GLU A 103 -6.88 16.88 11.37
C GLU A 103 -5.60 16.84 12.22
N THR A 104 -5.63 15.99 13.25
CA THR A 104 -4.49 15.71 14.13
C THR A 104 -3.52 14.72 13.47
N PRO A 105 -2.23 14.70 13.84
CA PRO A 105 -1.31 13.73 13.30
C PRO A 105 -1.70 12.31 13.73
N GLN A 106 -1.44 11.33 12.86
CA GLN A 106 -1.54 9.93 13.25
C GLN A 106 -0.49 9.59 14.32
N PRO A 107 -0.69 8.51 15.11
CA PRO A 107 0.40 7.87 15.83
C PRO A 107 1.50 7.44 14.85
N PHE A 108 2.77 7.51 15.26
CA PHE A 108 3.86 6.91 14.51
C PHE A 108 3.69 5.40 14.46
N HIS A 109 3.81 4.83 13.28
CA HIS A 109 3.64 3.42 13.01
C HIS A 109 4.58 2.96 11.88
N ALA A 110 4.60 1.67 11.62
CA ALA A 110 5.20 1.07 10.43
C ALA A 110 4.12 0.28 9.68
N ASP A 111 4.08 0.40 8.35
CA ASP A 111 3.04 -0.22 7.52
C ASP A 111 3.00 -1.76 7.60
N ASP A 112 4.08 -2.38 8.04
CA ASP A 112 4.22 -3.83 8.14
C ASP A 112 4.29 -4.36 9.58
N GLN A 113 3.97 -3.51 10.58
CA GLN A 113 4.09 -3.89 11.99
C GLN A 113 3.13 -5.01 12.43
N PHE A 114 2.06 -5.25 11.68
CA PHE A 114 1.14 -6.37 11.94
C PHE A 114 1.68 -7.74 11.48
N TYR A 115 2.78 -7.79 10.73
CA TYR A 115 3.53 -9.02 10.52
C TYR A 115 4.45 -9.24 11.72
N THR A 116 4.08 -10.18 12.60
CA THR A 116 4.79 -10.45 13.87
C THR A 116 6.14 -11.15 13.64
N VAL A 117 7.06 -10.41 13.02
CA VAL A 117 8.43 -10.85 12.74
C VAL A 117 9.39 -9.89 13.43
N PRO A 118 10.26 -10.35 14.34
CA PRO A 118 11.20 -9.49 15.07
C PRO A 118 12.08 -8.64 14.16
N ARG A 119 12.48 -7.45 14.64
CA ARG A 119 13.37 -6.52 13.93
C ARG A 119 14.79 -6.52 14.55
N PRO A 120 15.85 -6.29 13.76
CA PRO A 120 15.81 -5.98 12.32
C PRO A 120 15.49 -7.23 11.47
N ARG A 121 14.82 -7.03 10.35
CA ARG A 121 14.39 -8.11 9.46
C ARG A 121 14.51 -7.71 8.00
N PRO A 122 14.58 -8.67 7.07
CA PRO A 122 14.37 -8.38 5.65
C PRO A 122 13.05 -7.68 5.41
N MET A 123 12.96 -6.88 4.36
CA MET A 123 11.75 -6.13 4.01
C MET A 123 10.59 -7.07 3.71
N VAL A 124 9.48 -6.93 4.45
CA VAL A 124 8.25 -7.70 4.25
C VAL A 124 7.32 -6.94 3.29
N SER A 125 7.34 -5.62 3.31
CA SER A 125 6.54 -4.80 2.42
C SER A 125 7.28 -3.55 1.95
N LEU A 126 6.83 -3.02 0.82
CA LEU A 126 7.26 -1.74 0.24
C LEU A 126 6.01 -0.92 -0.02
N SER A 127 5.99 0.31 0.47
CA SER A 127 4.85 1.21 0.36
C SER A 127 5.13 2.36 -0.58
N THR A 128 4.07 2.85 -1.24
CA THR A 128 4.10 4.08 -2.03
C THR A 128 3.03 5.03 -1.54
N ILE A 129 3.32 6.34 -1.49
CA ILE A 129 2.29 7.38 -1.35
C ILE A 129 2.48 8.37 -2.49
N VAL A 130 1.45 8.54 -3.30
CA VAL A 130 1.43 9.47 -4.43
C VAL A 130 0.68 10.72 -4.02
N ALA A 131 1.35 11.87 -4.16
CA ALA A 131 0.78 13.17 -3.86
C ALA A 131 -0.21 13.60 -4.96
N VAL A 132 -1.49 13.62 -4.66
CA VAL A 132 -2.50 14.26 -5.51
C VAL A 132 -2.43 15.77 -5.35
N ASP A 133 -2.22 16.22 -4.12
CA ASP A 133 -1.90 17.61 -3.78
C ASP A 133 -0.46 17.70 -3.24
N THR A 134 0.17 18.85 -3.38
CA THR A 134 1.52 19.10 -2.88
C THR A 134 1.60 18.76 -1.37
N PHE A 135 2.63 18.02 -0.98
CA PHE A 135 2.90 17.72 0.42
C PHE A 135 3.82 18.79 1.04
N SER A 136 3.43 19.26 2.20
CA SER A 136 4.21 20.16 3.05
C SER A 136 4.06 19.79 4.53
N ALA A 137 4.89 20.36 5.38
CA ALA A 137 4.76 20.22 6.85
C ALA A 137 3.45 20.81 7.40
N GLU A 138 2.78 21.71 6.66
CA GLU A 138 1.58 22.42 7.11
C GLU A 138 0.28 21.69 6.77
N ASN A 139 0.26 20.90 5.70
CA ASN A 139 -0.99 20.34 5.16
C ASN A 139 -1.17 18.83 5.41
N GLY A 140 -0.51 18.29 6.42
CA GLY A 140 -0.63 16.87 6.74
C GLY A 140 0.19 15.96 5.82
N GLY A 141 1.26 16.48 5.20
CA GLY A 141 2.24 15.65 4.49
C GLY A 141 2.79 14.54 5.38
N THR A 142 3.17 13.43 4.77
CA THR A 142 3.74 12.31 5.53
C THR A 142 5.02 12.73 6.24
N GLU A 143 5.14 12.38 7.52
CA GLU A 143 6.36 12.54 8.31
C GLU A 143 7.03 11.17 8.46
N VAL A 144 8.35 11.12 8.23
CA VAL A 144 9.15 9.88 8.32
C VAL A 144 10.26 10.04 9.36
N VAL A 145 10.69 8.94 9.97
CA VAL A 145 11.89 8.90 10.83
C VAL A 145 13.00 8.22 10.02
N PRO A 146 13.89 8.99 9.34
CA PRO A 146 14.90 8.42 8.46
C PRO A 146 15.80 7.41 9.18
N GLY A 147 16.10 6.28 8.51
CA GLY A 147 16.93 5.22 9.04
C GLY A 147 16.22 4.24 10.00
N SER A 148 15.01 4.56 10.47
CA SER A 148 14.28 3.72 11.45
C SER A 148 13.86 2.35 10.90
N HIS A 149 13.89 2.15 9.61
CA HIS A 149 13.59 0.85 8.97
C HIS A 149 14.57 -0.26 9.37
N THR A 150 15.78 0.10 9.84
CA THR A 150 16.82 -0.84 10.30
C THR A 150 16.84 -1.03 11.81
N TRP A 151 16.02 -0.26 12.56
CA TRP A 151 16.02 -0.32 14.02
C TRP A 151 15.47 -1.64 14.54
N SER A 152 16.08 -2.13 15.63
CA SER A 152 15.62 -3.30 16.38
C SER A 152 14.33 -3.00 17.17
N ASP A 153 13.65 -4.06 17.61
CA ASP A 153 12.48 -3.93 18.49
C ASP A 153 12.80 -3.13 19.75
N ALA A 154 13.99 -3.33 20.35
CA ALA A 154 14.42 -2.56 21.52
C ALA A 154 14.59 -1.05 21.23
N GLU A 155 15.08 -0.69 20.05
CA GLU A 155 15.20 0.72 19.64
C GLU A 155 13.85 1.36 19.35
N LEU A 156 12.84 0.57 19.03
CA LEU A 156 11.47 1.03 18.77
C LEU A 156 10.61 1.06 20.03
N ASP A 157 11.11 0.60 21.18
CA ASP A 157 10.31 0.30 22.36
C ASP A 157 9.12 -0.65 22.03
N GLY A 158 9.36 -1.59 21.09
CA GLY A 158 8.39 -2.51 20.51
C GLY A 158 8.64 -3.96 20.87
N ILE A 159 7.72 -4.82 20.49
CA ILE A 159 7.80 -6.29 20.69
C ILE A 159 7.39 -6.98 19.38
N ASP A 160 8.14 -7.97 18.95
CA ASP A 160 7.86 -8.80 17.75
C ASP A 160 7.63 -7.98 16.47
N GLY A 161 8.38 -6.88 16.29
CA GLY A 161 8.29 -6.00 15.15
C GLY A 161 7.15 -4.98 15.21
N GLN A 162 6.37 -4.95 16.28
CA GLN A 162 5.28 -4.02 16.49
C GLN A 162 5.73 -2.79 17.28
N ILE A 163 5.27 -1.62 16.85
CA ILE A 163 5.45 -0.37 17.56
C ILE A 163 4.27 -0.20 18.52
N ASN A 164 4.55 0.15 19.77
CA ASN A 164 3.49 0.51 20.69
C ASN A 164 3.01 1.93 20.40
N GLU A 165 1.94 2.05 19.64
CA GLU A 165 1.35 3.34 19.22
C GLU A 165 0.83 4.18 20.39
N ASP A 166 0.46 3.53 21.48
CA ASP A 166 -0.07 4.18 22.70
C ASP A 166 1.02 4.56 23.72
N HIS A 167 2.31 4.25 23.43
CA HIS A 167 3.41 4.53 24.35
C HIS A 167 3.92 5.97 24.19
N PRO A 168 3.64 6.92 25.13
CA PRO A 168 3.93 8.35 24.94
C PRO A 168 5.41 8.62 24.64
N ARG A 169 6.33 7.98 25.38
CA ARG A 169 7.80 8.18 25.21
C ARG A 169 8.29 7.72 23.84
N GLY A 170 7.73 6.62 23.30
CA GLY A 170 8.02 6.14 21.95
C GLY A 170 7.61 7.19 20.92
N GLN A 171 6.39 7.71 21.03
CA GLN A 171 5.87 8.73 20.12
C GLN A 171 6.69 10.04 20.16
N GLU A 172 7.09 10.50 21.34
CA GLU A 172 7.96 11.68 21.52
C GLU A 172 9.35 11.47 20.89
N LYS A 173 9.96 10.30 21.08
CA LYS A 173 11.25 9.92 20.49
C LYS A 173 11.22 9.96 18.96
N PHE A 174 10.14 9.48 18.35
CA PHE A 174 9.95 9.52 16.90
C PHE A 174 9.71 10.95 16.42
N ALA A 175 8.86 11.72 17.12
CA ALA A 175 8.56 13.10 16.77
C ALA A 175 9.84 13.98 16.76
N ALA A 176 10.77 13.78 17.71
CA ALA A 176 12.02 14.51 17.77
C ALA A 176 12.97 14.25 16.57
N ARG A 177 12.78 13.16 15.83
CA ARG A 177 13.61 12.72 14.70
C ARG A 177 12.87 12.77 13.37
N ALA A 178 11.57 12.99 13.40
CA ALA A 178 10.73 12.98 12.20
C ALA A 178 11.05 14.16 11.28
N ARG A 179 10.88 13.92 9.99
CA ARG A 179 10.99 14.93 8.93
C ARG A 179 9.78 14.85 8.03
N ALA A 180 9.20 15.99 7.70
CA ALA A 180 8.15 16.06 6.70
C ALA A 180 8.71 15.69 5.32
N VAL A 181 7.98 14.85 4.60
CA VAL A 181 8.26 14.55 3.19
C VAL A 181 7.62 15.66 2.35
N GLU A 182 8.44 16.58 1.87
CA GLU A 182 7.99 17.67 0.99
C GLU A 182 8.15 17.25 -0.46
N MET A 183 7.04 17.23 -1.21
CA MET A 183 7.04 16.83 -2.61
C MET A 183 5.90 17.49 -3.37
N PRO A 184 6.10 17.82 -4.68
CA PRO A 184 5.04 18.41 -5.49
C PRO A 184 3.92 17.41 -5.77
N ALA A 185 2.76 17.92 -6.16
CA ALA A 185 1.68 17.09 -6.71
C ALA A 185 2.20 16.29 -7.91
N GLY A 186 1.78 15.03 -8.01
CA GLY A 186 2.26 14.08 -9.01
C GLY A 186 3.56 13.35 -8.63
N ALA A 187 4.21 13.69 -7.52
CA ALA A 187 5.36 12.94 -7.00
C ALA A 187 4.90 11.71 -6.19
N CYS A 188 5.82 10.77 -6.03
CA CYS A 188 5.62 9.54 -5.25
C CYS A 188 6.77 9.34 -4.27
N VAL A 189 6.48 9.18 -3.00
CA VAL A 189 7.42 8.64 -2.03
C VAL A 189 7.28 7.13 -1.99
N VAL A 190 8.40 6.40 -2.07
CA VAL A 190 8.51 4.95 -1.94
C VAL A 190 9.33 4.65 -0.69
N PHE A 191 8.83 3.78 0.18
CA PHE A 191 9.49 3.51 1.46
C PHE A 191 9.33 2.07 1.93
N ALA A 192 10.29 1.63 2.73
CA ALA A 192 10.26 0.33 3.39
C ALA A 192 9.07 0.24 4.34
N GLY A 193 8.32 -0.86 4.33
CA GLY A 193 7.19 -1.06 5.24
C GLY A 193 7.58 -0.98 6.72
N THR A 194 8.86 -1.26 7.04
CA THR A 194 9.43 -1.12 8.38
C THR A 194 9.78 0.33 8.76
N LEU A 195 9.71 1.32 7.84
CA LEU A 195 10.03 2.71 8.14
C LEU A 195 8.98 3.30 9.10
N VAL A 196 9.43 3.87 10.21
CA VAL A 196 8.55 4.59 11.13
C VAL A 196 8.10 5.89 10.48
N HIS A 197 6.79 6.07 10.39
CA HIS A 197 6.19 7.24 9.75
C HIS A 197 4.79 7.53 10.32
N ARG A 198 4.21 8.65 9.88
CA ARG A 198 2.81 9.01 10.15
C ARG A 198 2.27 9.99 9.13
N GLY A 199 0.95 10.10 9.02
CA GLY A 199 0.30 11.27 8.44
C GLY A 199 0.48 12.46 9.39
N GLY A 200 0.98 13.58 8.88
CA GLY A 200 1.13 14.82 9.65
C GLY A 200 -0.22 15.49 9.94
N ALA A 201 -0.21 16.48 10.83
CA ALA A 201 -1.38 17.33 11.09
C ALA A 201 -1.68 18.23 9.88
N ASN A 202 -2.94 18.39 9.53
CA ASN A 202 -3.34 19.38 8.53
C ASN A 202 -3.73 20.70 9.21
N ARG A 203 -2.80 21.65 9.21
CA ARG A 203 -2.99 23.03 9.74
C ARG A 203 -3.33 24.02 8.63
N ALA A 204 -3.35 23.58 7.37
CA ALA A 204 -3.74 24.41 6.24
C ALA A 204 -5.26 24.63 6.20
N THR A 205 -5.71 25.48 5.30
CA THR A 205 -7.12 25.78 5.10
C THR A 205 -7.81 24.91 4.05
N THR A 206 -7.04 24.04 3.37
CA THR A 206 -7.52 23.15 2.32
C THR A 206 -7.25 21.68 2.65
N PRO A 207 -8.06 20.73 2.18
CA PRO A 207 -7.77 19.32 2.25
C PRO A 207 -6.48 18.96 1.50
N ARG A 208 -5.84 17.87 1.90
CA ARG A 208 -4.70 17.28 1.21
C ARG A 208 -5.01 15.83 0.82
N CYS A 209 -5.10 15.59 -0.46
CA CYS A 209 -5.37 14.27 -1.02
C CYS A 209 -4.07 13.56 -1.46
N ALA A 210 -4.02 12.28 -1.19
CA ALA A 210 -3.00 11.36 -1.67
C ALA A 210 -3.62 9.97 -1.88
N PHE A 211 -2.89 9.07 -2.50
CA PHE A 211 -3.24 7.66 -2.50
C PHE A 211 -1.99 6.80 -2.32
N SER A 212 -2.21 5.60 -1.81
CA SER A 212 -1.15 4.64 -1.47
C SER A 212 -1.42 3.31 -2.16
N ASN A 213 -0.37 2.73 -2.73
CA ASN A 213 -0.29 1.32 -3.06
C ASN A 213 0.83 0.70 -2.20
N GLN A 214 0.51 -0.40 -1.54
CA GLN A 214 1.48 -1.13 -0.72
C GLN A 214 1.66 -2.52 -1.31
N TYR A 215 2.90 -3.01 -1.32
CA TYR A 215 3.26 -4.33 -1.85
C TYR A 215 3.89 -5.17 -0.74
N CYS A 216 3.63 -6.48 -0.74
CA CYS A 216 4.17 -7.36 0.29
C CYS A 216 4.78 -8.64 -0.29
N GLN A 217 5.57 -9.32 0.52
CA GLN A 217 6.10 -10.63 0.19
C GLN A 217 4.98 -11.61 -0.23
N PRO A 218 5.24 -12.53 -1.15
CA PRO A 218 4.20 -13.42 -1.69
C PRO A 218 3.63 -14.41 -0.66
N TRP A 219 4.33 -14.64 0.44
CA TRP A 219 3.90 -15.46 1.57
C TRP A 219 3.17 -14.66 2.66
N ALA A 220 3.19 -13.33 2.57
CA ALA A 220 2.52 -12.46 3.52
C ALA A 220 1.03 -12.32 3.17
N ARG A 221 0.18 -12.31 4.19
CA ARG A 221 -1.25 -12.05 3.96
C ARG A 221 -1.46 -10.59 3.58
N GLN A 222 -2.18 -10.36 2.50
CA GLN A 222 -2.59 -9.01 2.07
C GLN A 222 -3.46 -8.35 3.15
N GLN A 223 -3.31 -7.04 3.34
CA GLN A 223 -4.18 -6.24 4.23
C GLN A 223 -5.61 -6.20 3.68
N GLU A 224 -5.76 -6.02 2.38
CA GLU A 224 -7.04 -6.07 1.68
C GLU A 224 -7.18 -7.38 0.91
N ASN A 225 -8.29 -8.07 1.08
CA ASN A 225 -8.58 -9.29 0.32
C ASN A 225 -9.09 -8.94 -1.07
N PHE A 226 -8.17 -8.64 -1.99
CA PHE A 226 -8.51 -8.20 -3.34
C PHE A 226 -9.27 -9.24 -4.16
N THR A 227 -9.08 -10.53 -3.91
CA THR A 227 -9.84 -11.57 -4.62
C THR A 227 -11.32 -11.57 -4.28
N LEU A 228 -11.69 -10.96 -3.14
CA LEU A 228 -13.09 -10.77 -2.72
C LEU A 228 -13.59 -9.34 -2.95
N SER A 229 -12.73 -8.32 -2.77
CA SER A 229 -13.14 -6.91 -2.88
C SER A 229 -13.18 -6.40 -4.32
N VAL A 230 -12.47 -7.04 -5.25
CA VAL A 230 -12.51 -6.72 -6.67
C VAL A 230 -13.52 -7.63 -7.38
N PRO A 231 -14.58 -7.11 -8.02
CA PRO A 231 -15.48 -7.92 -8.81
C PRO A 231 -14.73 -8.73 -9.87
N VAL A 232 -15.09 -10.00 -10.03
CA VAL A 232 -14.38 -10.92 -10.96
C VAL A 232 -14.40 -10.42 -12.39
N GLU A 233 -15.46 -9.75 -12.80
CA GLU A 233 -15.62 -9.15 -14.13
C GLU A 233 -14.58 -8.05 -14.35
N VAL A 234 -14.32 -7.23 -13.32
CA VAL A 234 -13.28 -6.20 -13.35
C VAL A 234 -11.89 -6.84 -13.36
N ALA A 235 -11.67 -7.87 -12.52
CA ALA A 235 -10.38 -8.57 -12.47
C ALA A 235 -10.01 -9.23 -13.79
N ARG A 236 -11.00 -9.74 -14.55
CA ARG A 236 -10.80 -10.32 -15.91
C ARG A 236 -10.23 -9.34 -16.92
N GLU A 237 -10.59 -8.07 -16.79
CA GLU A 237 -10.13 -7.02 -17.72
C GLU A 237 -8.75 -6.47 -17.37
N MET A 238 -8.24 -6.76 -16.17
CA MET A 238 -6.94 -6.27 -15.71
C MET A 238 -5.79 -6.94 -16.46
N PRO A 239 -4.67 -6.22 -16.66
CA PRO A 239 -3.45 -6.83 -17.17
C PRO A 239 -3.03 -8.05 -16.34
N PRO A 240 -2.48 -9.12 -16.93
CA PRO A 240 -2.10 -10.34 -16.21
C PRO A 240 -1.23 -10.09 -14.96
N ARG A 241 -0.26 -9.16 -15.08
CA ARG A 241 0.60 -8.82 -13.94
C ARG A 241 -0.19 -8.21 -12.76
N LEU A 242 -1.24 -7.43 -13.04
CA LEU A 242 -2.10 -6.90 -11.97
C LEU A 242 -2.95 -8.01 -11.36
N GLN A 243 -3.47 -8.93 -12.16
CA GLN A 243 -4.16 -10.11 -11.64
C GLN A 243 -3.28 -10.92 -10.68
N GLU A 244 -2.00 -11.12 -11.05
CA GLU A 244 -1.01 -11.78 -10.18
C GLU A 244 -0.82 -11.02 -8.86
N LEU A 245 -0.69 -9.70 -8.92
CA LEU A 245 -0.56 -8.83 -7.73
C LEU A 245 -1.79 -8.89 -6.81
N LEU A 246 -2.98 -9.13 -7.35
CA LEU A 246 -4.20 -9.28 -6.55
C LEU A 246 -4.31 -10.65 -5.86
N GLY A 247 -3.45 -11.62 -6.20
CA GLY A 247 -3.47 -12.96 -5.63
C GLY A 247 -3.90 -14.07 -6.62
N TYR A 248 -4.14 -13.74 -7.90
CA TYR A 248 -4.35 -14.75 -8.95
C TYR A 248 -3.02 -15.34 -9.43
N SER A 249 -2.13 -15.66 -8.50
CA SER A 249 -0.78 -16.19 -8.73
C SER A 249 -0.45 -17.29 -7.73
N ILE A 250 0.60 -18.05 -8.02
CA ILE A 250 1.15 -19.06 -7.10
C ILE A 250 2.58 -18.64 -6.74
N HIS A 251 2.84 -18.53 -5.45
CA HIS A 251 4.23 -18.50 -4.96
C HIS A 251 4.69 -19.95 -4.78
N PRO A 252 5.75 -20.39 -5.49
CA PRO A 252 6.21 -21.78 -5.46
C PRO A 252 6.52 -22.29 -4.04
N PRO A 253 6.23 -23.59 -3.74
CA PRO A 253 5.72 -24.56 -4.71
C PRO A 253 4.21 -24.54 -4.93
N PHE A 254 3.39 -23.99 -4.00
CA PHE A 254 1.92 -24.09 -4.11
C PHE A 254 1.14 -23.08 -3.26
N MET A 255 1.77 -22.04 -2.71
CA MET A 255 1.04 -21.02 -1.91
C MET A 255 0.15 -20.16 -2.83
N GLY A 256 -1.14 -20.07 -2.48
CA GLY A 256 -2.14 -19.36 -3.29
C GLY A 256 -2.87 -20.23 -4.31
N GLN A 257 -2.66 -21.55 -4.32
CA GLN A 257 -3.33 -22.48 -5.25
C GLN A 257 -4.84 -22.56 -5.00
N LEU A 258 -5.60 -22.84 -6.06
CA LEU A 258 -7.04 -23.05 -6.03
C LEU A 258 -7.36 -24.53 -6.31
N SER A 259 -7.60 -25.33 -5.26
CA SER A 259 -7.91 -26.77 -5.37
C SER A 259 -6.94 -27.51 -6.31
N ALA A 260 -5.65 -27.44 -6.01
CA ALA A 260 -4.55 -27.99 -6.80
C ALA A 260 -4.42 -27.43 -8.23
N SER A 261 -4.97 -26.25 -8.50
CA SER A 261 -4.85 -25.58 -9.80
C SER A 261 -4.41 -24.11 -9.64
N HIS A 262 -3.99 -23.50 -10.75
CA HIS A 262 -3.61 -22.11 -10.79
C HIS A 262 -4.82 -21.20 -10.57
N PRO A 263 -4.79 -20.23 -9.63
CA PRO A 263 -5.96 -19.42 -9.26
C PRO A 263 -6.48 -18.52 -10.39
N ALA A 264 -5.63 -18.15 -11.36
CA ALA A 264 -6.07 -17.40 -12.54
C ALA A 264 -7.15 -18.14 -13.39
N LYS A 265 -7.33 -19.46 -13.21
CA LYS A 265 -8.44 -20.19 -13.83
C LYS A 265 -9.80 -19.66 -13.39
N ALA A 266 -9.91 -19.14 -12.16
CA ALA A 266 -11.15 -18.55 -11.66
C ALA A 266 -11.58 -17.30 -12.47
N LEU A 267 -10.67 -16.69 -13.21
CA LEU A 267 -10.98 -15.57 -14.09
C LEU A 267 -11.61 -16.00 -15.43
N ALA A 268 -11.61 -17.29 -15.78
CA ALA A 268 -12.26 -17.74 -17.02
C ALA A 268 -13.79 -17.59 -16.93
N PRO A 269 -14.46 -17.14 -18.00
CA PRO A 269 -15.92 -17.12 -18.05
C PRO A 269 -16.49 -18.53 -17.80
N GLY A 270 -17.51 -18.61 -16.94
CA GLY A 270 -18.18 -19.89 -16.63
C GLY A 270 -17.34 -20.87 -15.80
N TYR A 271 -16.21 -20.43 -15.22
CA TYR A 271 -15.42 -21.29 -14.34
C TYR A 271 -16.24 -21.72 -13.11
N GLU A 272 -16.29 -23.01 -12.87
CA GLU A 272 -16.85 -23.56 -11.64
C GLU A 272 -15.72 -24.10 -10.76
N LEU A 273 -15.84 -23.88 -9.45
CA LEU A 273 -14.87 -24.41 -8.49
C LEU A 273 -14.80 -25.94 -8.55
N PRO A 274 -13.63 -26.57 -8.50
CA PRO A 274 -13.50 -28.03 -8.53
C PRO A 274 -14.35 -28.74 -7.47
N VAL A 275 -14.50 -28.17 -6.27
CA VAL A 275 -15.36 -28.74 -5.23
C VAL A 275 -16.83 -28.83 -5.67
N VAL A 276 -17.34 -27.88 -6.46
CA VAL A 276 -18.71 -27.90 -6.98
C VAL A 276 -18.88 -28.98 -8.05
N THR A 277 -17.96 -29.03 -9.01
CA THR A 277 -18.01 -30.02 -10.09
C THR A 277 -17.83 -31.45 -9.58
N GLN A 278 -16.95 -31.64 -8.60
CA GLN A 278 -16.73 -32.95 -7.94
C GLN A 278 -17.94 -33.39 -7.12
N ALA A 279 -18.55 -32.49 -6.35
CA ALA A 279 -19.77 -32.81 -5.60
C ALA A 279 -20.90 -33.25 -6.54
N ARG A 280 -21.12 -32.52 -7.66
CA ARG A 280 -22.10 -32.84 -8.67
C ARG A 280 -21.84 -34.24 -9.30
N ALA A 281 -20.59 -34.53 -9.64
CA ALA A 281 -20.19 -35.83 -10.20
C ALA A 281 -20.37 -36.98 -9.22
N ALA A 282 -20.19 -36.75 -7.94
CA ALA A 282 -20.37 -37.75 -6.87
C ALA A 282 -21.83 -37.87 -6.39
N GLY A 283 -22.76 -37.08 -6.90
CA GLY A 283 -24.15 -37.04 -6.41
C GLY A 283 -24.27 -36.50 -4.98
N ALA A 284 -23.22 -35.77 -4.50
CA ALA A 284 -23.16 -35.18 -3.18
C ALA A 284 -23.70 -33.73 -3.20
N ARG A 285 -24.12 -33.23 -2.02
CA ARG A 285 -24.47 -31.82 -1.82
C ARG A 285 -23.34 -31.15 -1.06
N LEU A 286 -23.06 -29.91 -1.41
CA LEU A 286 -22.25 -29.06 -0.56
C LEU A 286 -23.01 -28.68 0.72
N PRO A 287 -22.32 -28.44 1.84
CA PRO A 287 -22.94 -27.91 3.06
C PRO A 287 -23.71 -26.62 2.74
N GLU A 288 -24.89 -26.46 3.36
CA GLU A 288 -25.71 -25.23 3.26
C GLU A 288 -25.10 -24.11 4.07
#